data_6f40ccfaafe0c4e9d829c0de952ec9d4
#
_entry.id   6f40ccfaafe0c4e9d829c0de952ec9d4
#
_cell.length_a   1.000
_cell.length_b   1.000
_cell.length_c   1.000
_cell.angle_alpha   90.00
_cell.angle_beta   90.00
_cell.angle_gamma   90.00
#
_symmetry.space_group_name_H-M   'P 1'
#
loop_
_entity.id
_entity.type
_entity.pdbx_description
1 polymer ?
#
loop_
_entity_poly.entity_id
_entity_poly.type
_entity_poly.pdbx_seq_one_letter_code
_entity_poly.pdbx_strand_id
1 'polypeptide(L)'
;SKNDKWLDVIEKKMSEVGVVICDSRRIFLDTLNKCFMKIDDQIPMLNLKLNGSADRMLLEKPALFVEELIVRELKKNRLKDSISGRTNFSVNKTDLLVYEKKSNKEGKNFSTGEQKIIIISILFSFLNTLEKIKNSKVLFLLDDIFSYLDIRFIRNIIDRLNELKLQTWMTDVRSDSIHQIEKFKSKIHNINIDDNRFKVLNN
;
A
#
# COMPACT_ATOMS: atom_id res chain seq x y z
N SER A 1 -29.29 -22.41 19.39
CA SER A 1 -29.99 -21.23 19.92
C SER A 1 -30.41 -20.32 18.77
N LYS A 2 -31.32 -19.32 19.02
CA LYS A 2 -31.65 -18.30 17.99
C LYS A 2 -30.42 -17.53 17.53
N ASN A 3 -29.47 -17.30 18.42
CA ASN A 3 -28.20 -16.62 18.11
C ASN A 3 -27.30 -17.44 17.16
N ASP A 4 -27.35 -18.79 17.24
CA ASP A 4 -26.49 -19.58 16.35
C ASP A 4 -26.94 -19.52 14.90
N LYS A 5 -28.26 -19.51 14.65
CA LYS A 5 -28.81 -19.38 13.29
C LYS A 5 -28.47 -18.05 12.68
N TRP A 6 -28.50 -16.97 13.46
CA TRP A 6 -28.12 -15.64 13.00
C TRP A 6 -26.61 -15.58 12.66
N LEU A 7 -25.76 -16.14 13.52
CA LEU A 7 -24.32 -16.24 13.27
C LEU A 7 -24.02 -17.05 11.99
N ASP A 8 -24.72 -18.18 11.77
CA ASP A 8 -24.56 -18.99 10.57
C ASP A 8 -24.82 -18.18 9.28
N VAL A 9 -25.84 -17.31 9.27
CA VAL A 9 -26.17 -16.45 8.12
C VAL A 9 -25.08 -15.38 7.89
N ILE A 10 -24.64 -14.75 8.97
CA ILE A 10 -23.58 -13.72 8.90
C ILE A 10 -22.26 -14.32 8.41
N GLU A 11 -21.85 -15.46 8.98
CA GLU A 11 -20.61 -16.13 8.62
C GLU A 11 -20.60 -16.58 7.16
N LYS A 12 -21.75 -17.08 6.68
CA LYS A 12 -21.91 -17.39 5.24
C LYS A 12 -21.72 -16.14 4.38
N LYS A 13 -22.34 -15.01 4.76
CA LYS A 13 -22.19 -13.77 4.02
C LYS A 13 -20.76 -13.23 4.08
N MET A 14 -20.11 -13.35 5.24
CA MET A 14 -18.69 -12.99 5.40
C MET A 14 -17.78 -13.84 4.54
N SER A 15 -18.06 -15.14 4.36
CA SER A 15 -17.25 -16.00 3.50
C SER A 15 -17.39 -15.67 2.03
N GLU A 16 -18.61 -15.47 1.53
CA GLU A 16 -18.89 -15.07 0.15
C GLU A 16 -18.14 -13.76 -0.21
N VAL A 17 -18.37 -12.73 0.60
CA VAL A 17 -17.71 -11.42 0.41
C VAL A 17 -16.19 -11.52 0.61
N GLY A 18 -15.76 -12.32 1.57
CA GLY A 18 -14.35 -12.55 1.86
C GLY A 18 -13.58 -13.10 0.68
N VAL A 19 -14.13 -14.12 0.00
CA VAL A 19 -13.50 -14.68 -1.21
C VAL A 19 -13.43 -13.67 -2.34
N VAL A 20 -14.47 -12.88 -2.57
CA VAL A 20 -14.46 -11.80 -3.58
C VAL A 20 -13.39 -10.77 -3.28
N ILE A 21 -13.21 -10.39 -2.00
CA ILE A 21 -12.14 -9.45 -1.58
C ILE A 21 -10.75 -10.05 -1.86
N CYS A 22 -10.51 -11.30 -1.49
CA CYS A 22 -9.22 -11.96 -1.72
C CYS A 22 -8.91 -12.06 -3.22
N ASP A 23 -9.89 -12.43 -4.05
CA ASP A 23 -9.71 -12.52 -5.49
C ASP A 23 -9.42 -11.16 -6.12
N SER A 24 -10.16 -10.13 -5.73
CA SER A 24 -9.94 -8.74 -6.19
C SER A 24 -8.54 -8.23 -5.82
N ARG A 25 -8.09 -8.51 -4.58
CA ARG A 25 -6.73 -8.17 -4.14
C ARG A 25 -5.66 -8.89 -4.96
N ARG A 26 -5.86 -10.17 -5.25
CA ARG A 26 -4.95 -10.97 -6.07
C ARG A 26 -4.80 -10.39 -7.46
N ILE A 27 -5.91 -10.12 -8.15
CA ILE A 27 -5.92 -9.53 -9.49
C ILE A 27 -5.22 -8.17 -9.50
N PHE A 28 -5.52 -7.34 -8.51
CA PHE A 28 -4.89 -6.03 -8.37
C PHE A 28 -3.38 -6.15 -8.11
N LEU A 29 -2.97 -7.05 -7.23
CA LEU A 29 -1.55 -7.27 -6.90
C LEU A 29 -0.76 -7.81 -8.09
N ASP A 30 -1.34 -8.71 -8.87
CA ASP A 30 -0.73 -9.21 -10.11
C ASP A 30 -0.51 -8.07 -11.11
N THR A 31 -1.48 -7.18 -11.23
CA THR A 31 -1.35 -5.99 -12.08
C THR A 31 -0.26 -5.06 -11.58
N LEU A 32 -0.21 -4.81 -10.27
CA LEU A 32 0.79 -3.98 -9.62
C LEU A 32 2.21 -4.55 -9.81
N ASN A 33 2.38 -5.87 -9.64
CA ASN A 33 3.65 -6.56 -9.87
C ASN A 33 4.12 -6.48 -11.33
N LYS A 34 3.20 -6.51 -12.30
CA LYS A 34 3.51 -6.35 -13.73
C LYS A 34 3.88 -4.92 -14.08
N CYS A 35 3.25 -3.95 -13.43
CA CYS A 35 3.44 -2.51 -13.67
C CYS A 35 4.46 -1.89 -12.70
N PHE A 36 5.22 -2.69 -11.94
CA PHE A 36 6.12 -2.18 -10.92
C PHE A 36 7.15 -1.23 -11.50
N MET A 37 7.21 -0.02 -10.94
CA MET A 37 8.11 1.05 -11.35
C MET A 37 9.19 1.25 -10.29
N LYS A 38 10.44 1.24 -10.71
CA LYS A 38 11.56 1.65 -9.88
C LYS A 38 11.67 3.18 -9.88
N ILE A 39 11.91 3.76 -8.72
CA ILE A 39 12.26 5.19 -8.60
C ILE A 39 13.73 5.39 -8.93
N ASP A 40 14.57 4.40 -8.65
CA ASP A 40 16.01 4.46 -8.86
C ASP A 40 16.52 3.07 -9.26
N ASP A 41 17.57 3.02 -10.10
CA ASP A 41 18.15 1.76 -10.59
C ASP A 41 18.84 0.94 -9.50
N GLN A 42 19.25 1.58 -8.39
CA GLN A 42 19.81 0.88 -7.23
C GLN A 42 18.76 0.11 -6.43
N ILE A 43 17.48 0.42 -6.62
CA ILE A 43 16.41 -0.34 -6.00
C ILE A 43 16.21 -1.65 -6.73
N PRO A 44 16.22 -2.78 -6.03
CA PRO A 44 15.99 -4.06 -6.65
C PRO A 44 14.56 -4.16 -7.21
N MET A 45 14.36 -5.01 -8.19
CA MET A 45 13.02 -5.40 -8.62
C MET A 45 12.32 -6.14 -7.49
N LEU A 46 11.12 -5.70 -7.15
CA LEU A 46 10.33 -6.24 -6.06
C LEU A 46 9.26 -7.21 -6.55
N ASN A 47 8.85 -8.09 -5.67
CA ASN A 47 7.71 -8.97 -5.81
C ASN A 47 6.83 -8.82 -4.57
N LEU A 48 5.59 -8.43 -4.78
CA LEU A 48 4.61 -8.22 -3.73
C LEU A 48 3.76 -9.48 -3.59
N LYS A 49 3.53 -9.95 -2.36
CA LYS A 49 2.73 -11.15 -2.07
C LYS A 49 1.72 -10.88 -0.97
N LEU A 50 0.54 -11.47 -1.06
CA LEU A 50 -0.45 -11.48 0.00
C LEU A 50 -0.13 -12.61 1.00
N ASN A 51 -0.17 -12.28 2.28
CA ASN A 51 0.05 -13.22 3.37
C ASN A 51 -1.20 -13.35 4.22
N GLY A 52 -2.24 -13.92 3.64
CA GLY A 52 -3.47 -14.29 4.33
C GLY A 52 -3.75 -15.78 4.14
N SER A 53 -4.42 -16.42 5.08
CA SER A 53 -4.76 -17.85 4.96
C SER A 53 -5.70 -18.11 3.79
N ALA A 54 -6.76 -17.31 3.65
CA ALA A 54 -7.71 -17.41 2.55
C ALA A 54 -7.05 -17.05 1.19
N ASP A 55 -6.21 -16.01 1.17
CA ASP A 55 -5.50 -15.59 -0.05
C ASP A 55 -4.59 -16.71 -0.58
N ARG A 56 -3.85 -17.38 0.31
CA ARG A 56 -2.99 -18.52 -0.09
C ARG A 56 -3.79 -19.69 -0.61
N MET A 57 -4.93 -20.00 0.03
CA MET A 57 -5.76 -21.10 -0.42
C MET A 57 -6.40 -20.88 -1.78
N LEU A 58 -6.79 -19.64 -2.11
CA LEU A 58 -7.32 -19.30 -3.42
C LEU A 58 -6.32 -19.47 -4.57
N LEU A 59 -5.02 -19.60 -4.29
CA LEU A 59 -4.03 -19.94 -5.32
C LEU A 59 -4.11 -21.41 -5.76
N GLU A 60 -4.63 -22.30 -4.90
CA GLU A 60 -4.57 -23.74 -5.09
C GLU A 60 -5.96 -24.41 -5.12
N LYS A 61 -6.98 -23.77 -4.57
CA LYS A 61 -8.31 -24.34 -4.36
C LYS A 61 -9.40 -23.50 -5.01
N PRO A 62 -10.50 -24.12 -5.45
CA PRO A 62 -11.67 -23.40 -5.98
C PRO A 62 -12.28 -22.47 -4.93
N ALA A 63 -12.89 -21.38 -5.37
CA ALA A 63 -13.51 -20.36 -4.53
C ALA A 63 -14.53 -20.95 -3.53
N LEU A 64 -15.39 -21.86 -3.99
CA LEU A 64 -16.39 -22.50 -3.14
C LEU A 64 -15.76 -23.29 -1.96
N PHE A 65 -14.65 -23.97 -2.22
CA PHE A 65 -13.91 -24.67 -1.16
C PHE A 65 -13.37 -23.69 -0.10
N VAL A 66 -12.86 -22.54 -0.55
CA VAL A 66 -12.34 -21.52 0.36
C VAL A 66 -13.46 -20.85 1.15
N GLU A 67 -14.63 -20.61 0.54
CA GLU A 67 -15.83 -20.15 1.26
C GLU A 67 -16.23 -21.09 2.39
N GLU A 68 -16.35 -22.39 2.12
CA GLU A 68 -16.67 -23.41 3.13
C GLU A 68 -15.65 -23.44 4.27
N LEU A 69 -14.36 -23.27 3.92
CA LEU A 69 -13.29 -23.23 4.91
C LEU A 69 -13.38 -21.98 5.80
N ILE A 70 -13.67 -20.80 5.21
CA ILE A 70 -13.87 -19.57 5.98
C ILE A 70 -15.03 -19.75 6.97
N VAL A 71 -16.16 -20.29 6.53
CA VAL A 71 -17.30 -20.58 7.41
C VAL A 71 -16.90 -21.51 8.56
N ARG A 72 -16.16 -22.57 8.25
CA ARG A 72 -15.68 -23.53 9.25
C ARG A 72 -14.78 -22.87 10.29
N GLU A 73 -13.83 -22.05 9.86
CA GLU A 73 -12.91 -21.35 10.77
C GLU A 73 -13.64 -20.29 11.61
N LEU A 74 -14.61 -19.57 11.05
CA LEU A 74 -15.43 -18.63 11.81
C LEU A 74 -16.23 -19.37 12.90
N LYS A 75 -16.91 -20.46 12.57
CA LYS A 75 -17.64 -21.29 13.54
C LYS A 75 -16.75 -21.81 14.67
N LYS A 76 -15.57 -22.31 14.32
CA LYS A 76 -14.58 -22.81 15.27
C LYS A 76 -14.10 -21.75 16.26
N ASN A 77 -14.02 -20.51 15.81
CA ASN A 77 -13.51 -19.39 16.60
C ASN A 77 -14.59 -18.65 17.40
N ARG A 78 -15.89 -18.94 17.27
CA ARG A 78 -17.00 -18.25 17.95
C ARG A 78 -16.75 -18.00 19.44
N LEU A 79 -16.31 -19.03 20.16
CA LEU A 79 -16.03 -18.91 21.58
C LEU A 79 -14.87 -17.95 21.87
N LYS A 80 -13.77 -18.06 21.13
CA LYS A 80 -12.63 -17.16 21.26
C LYS A 80 -13.00 -15.73 20.91
N ASP A 81 -13.79 -15.55 19.86
CA ASP A 81 -14.27 -14.26 19.39
C ASP A 81 -15.18 -13.59 20.42
N SER A 82 -16.08 -14.36 21.05
CA SER A 82 -16.94 -13.84 22.11
C SER A 82 -16.17 -13.37 23.35
N ILE A 83 -15.07 -14.05 23.71
CA ILE A 83 -14.22 -13.71 24.85
C ILE A 83 -13.35 -12.48 24.53
N SER A 84 -12.77 -12.44 23.31
CA SER A 84 -11.85 -11.39 22.91
C SER A 84 -12.54 -10.12 22.43
N GLY A 85 -13.83 -10.17 22.11
CA GLY A 85 -14.57 -9.09 21.45
C GLY A 85 -14.08 -8.79 20.02
N ARG A 86 -13.32 -9.68 19.40
CA ARG A 86 -12.71 -9.50 18.06
C ARG A 86 -12.78 -10.77 17.25
N THR A 87 -13.04 -10.66 15.97
CA THR A 87 -12.96 -11.79 15.03
C THR A 87 -11.53 -12.25 14.86
N ASN A 88 -11.19 -13.47 15.31
CA ASN A 88 -9.84 -14.03 15.26
C ASN A 88 -9.46 -14.54 13.87
N PHE A 89 -10.40 -15.05 13.10
CA PHE A 89 -10.20 -15.42 11.70
C PHE A 89 -10.92 -14.43 10.79
N SER A 90 -10.17 -13.75 9.92
CA SER A 90 -10.75 -12.76 8.99
C SER A 90 -9.83 -12.54 7.79
N VAL A 91 -10.42 -12.33 6.63
CA VAL A 91 -9.71 -11.90 5.43
C VAL A 91 -9.08 -10.50 5.56
N ASN A 92 -9.50 -9.73 6.58
CA ASN A 92 -8.89 -8.44 6.91
C ASN A 92 -7.50 -8.57 7.57
N LYS A 93 -7.11 -9.77 8.00
CA LYS A 93 -5.80 -10.06 8.59
C LYS A 93 -4.72 -10.44 7.57
N THR A 94 -5.01 -10.23 6.30
CA THR A 94 -4.02 -10.40 5.23
C THR A 94 -3.01 -9.28 5.29
N ASP A 95 -1.73 -9.63 5.27
CA ASP A 95 -0.61 -8.71 5.20
C ASP A 95 -0.03 -8.65 3.79
N LEU A 96 0.62 -7.53 3.46
CA LEU A 96 1.35 -7.33 2.21
C LEU A 96 2.85 -7.56 2.46
N LEU A 97 3.39 -8.63 1.92
CA LEU A 97 4.80 -8.92 2.00
C LEU A 97 5.53 -8.45 0.74
N VAL A 98 6.71 -7.92 0.95
CA VAL A 98 7.59 -7.42 -0.10
C VAL A 98 8.86 -8.25 -0.12
N TYR A 99 9.26 -8.70 -1.31
CA TYR A 99 10.48 -9.48 -1.52
C TYR A 99 11.29 -8.91 -2.68
N GLU A 100 12.59 -8.94 -2.57
CA GLU A 100 13.47 -8.76 -3.72
C GLU A 100 13.36 -9.95 -4.67
N LYS A 101 13.15 -9.72 -5.98
CA LYS A 101 12.93 -10.80 -6.96
C LYS A 101 14.11 -11.74 -7.11
N LYS A 102 15.35 -11.24 -7.01
CA LYS A 102 16.56 -12.05 -7.23
C LYS A 102 16.98 -12.84 -6.01
N SER A 103 17.10 -12.18 -4.86
CA SER A 103 17.62 -12.78 -3.62
C SER A 103 16.54 -13.38 -2.74
N ASN A 104 15.26 -13.07 -3.01
CA ASN A 104 14.12 -13.36 -2.14
C ASN A 104 14.26 -12.76 -0.73
N LYS A 105 15.09 -11.71 -0.58
CA LYS A 105 15.24 -10.96 0.68
C LYS A 105 13.93 -10.25 1.01
N GLU A 106 13.45 -10.42 2.23
CA GLU A 106 12.23 -9.73 2.68
C GLU A 106 12.45 -8.24 2.85
N GLY A 107 11.43 -7.43 2.52
CA GLY A 107 11.45 -5.97 2.64
C GLY A 107 11.79 -5.44 4.03
N LYS A 108 11.37 -6.14 5.09
CA LYS A 108 11.70 -5.78 6.48
C LYS A 108 13.20 -5.88 6.82
N ASN A 109 13.99 -6.59 6.03
CA ASN A 109 15.43 -6.78 6.25
C ASN A 109 16.29 -5.74 5.50
N PHE A 110 15.67 -4.79 4.82
CA PHE A 110 16.35 -3.64 4.24
C PHE A 110 16.58 -2.54 5.29
N SER A 111 17.52 -1.64 5.05
CA SER A 111 17.75 -0.47 5.90
C SER A 111 16.52 0.45 5.88
N THR A 112 16.39 1.32 6.90
CA THR A 112 15.24 2.26 7.01
C THR A 112 15.07 3.14 5.78
N GLY A 113 16.20 3.65 5.22
CA GLY A 113 16.16 4.44 3.99
C GLY A 113 15.68 3.63 2.79
N GLU A 114 16.22 2.41 2.61
CA GLU A 114 15.77 1.49 1.55
C GLU A 114 14.28 1.12 1.68
N GLN A 115 13.81 0.84 2.91
CA GLN A 115 12.39 0.55 3.15
C GLN A 115 11.50 1.72 2.74
N LYS A 116 11.91 2.96 3.05
CA LYS A 116 11.18 4.16 2.65
C LYS A 116 11.09 4.27 1.12
N ILE A 117 12.19 4.05 0.42
CA ILE A 117 12.22 4.09 -1.03
C ILE A 117 11.38 2.96 -1.65
N ILE A 118 11.40 1.77 -1.04
CA ILE A 118 10.54 0.64 -1.45
C ILE A 118 9.06 1.02 -1.34
N ILE A 119 8.64 1.61 -0.22
CA ILE A 119 7.26 2.06 -0.02
C ILE A 119 6.87 3.10 -1.08
N ILE A 120 7.73 4.08 -1.33
CA ILE A 120 7.50 5.11 -2.34
C ILE A 120 7.38 4.48 -3.74
N SER A 121 8.24 3.51 -4.08
CA SER A 121 8.17 2.79 -5.35
C SER A 121 6.85 2.02 -5.52
N ILE A 122 6.35 1.41 -4.45
CA ILE A 122 5.05 0.74 -4.44
C ILE A 122 3.92 1.76 -4.69
N LEU A 123 3.97 2.91 -4.01
CA LEU A 123 2.97 3.98 -4.19
C LEU A 123 2.98 4.53 -5.61
N PHE A 124 4.14 4.78 -6.22
CA PHE A 124 4.21 5.21 -7.62
C PHE A 124 3.68 4.15 -8.58
N SER A 125 4.00 2.88 -8.32
CA SER A 125 3.47 1.77 -9.12
C SER A 125 1.95 1.66 -9.01
N PHE A 126 1.40 1.91 -7.82
CA PHE A 126 -0.04 2.00 -7.57
C PHE A 126 -0.67 3.16 -8.36
N LEU A 127 -0.10 4.37 -8.29
CA LEU A 127 -0.58 5.55 -9.01
C LEU A 127 -0.59 5.32 -10.54
N ASN A 128 0.49 4.77 -11.08
CA ASN A 128 0.57 4.41 -12.50
C ASN A 128 -0.48 3.36 -12.90
N THR A 129 -0.79 2.42 -12.01
CA THR A 129 -1.84 1.43 -12.25
C THR A 129 -3.23 2.06 -12.22
N LEU A 130 -3.48 2.99 -11.28
CA LEU A 130 -4.76 3.71 -11.20
C LEU A 130 -5.00 4.61 -12.41
N GLU A 131 -3.98 5.32 -12.88
CA GLU A 131 -4.07 6.16 -14.07
C GLU A 131 -4.53 5.36 -15.30
N LYS A 132 -3.94 4.17 -15.50
CA LYS A 132 -4.30 3.27 -16.60
C LYS A 132 -5.72 2.72 -16.51
N ILE A 133 -6.24 2.53 -15.28
CA ILE A 133 -7.56 1.90 -15.08
C ILE A 133 -8.70 2.93 -15.11
N LYS A 134 -8.50 4.12 -14.54
CA LYS A 134 -9.62 5.02 -14.20
C LYS A 134 -9.56 6.43 -14.78
N ASN A 135 -8.46 6.85 -15.38
CA ASN A 135 -8.29 8.28 -15.78
C ASN A 135 -8.70 9.26 -14.64
N SER A 136 -8.40 8.90 -13.39
CA SER A 136 -8.89 9.57 -12.19
C SER A 136 -7.93 10.69 -11.79
N LYS A 137 -8.47 11.87 -11.44
CA LYS A 137 -7.68 12.91 -10.78
C LYS A 137 -7.35 12.46 -9.36
N VAL A 138 -6.08 12.30 -9.05
CA VAL A 138 -5.56 11.88 -7.75
C VAL A 138 -4.84 13.06 -7.11
N LEU A 139 -5.13 13.32 -5.84
CA LEU A 139 -4.34 14.19 -4.98
C LEU A 139 -3.36 13.31 -4.20
N PHE A 140 -2.07 13.58 -4.32
CA PHE A 140 -1.04 12.80 -3.66
C PHE A 140 -0.47 13.54 -2.45
N LEU A 141 -0.52 12.90 -1.28
CA LEU A 141 -0.06 13.46 -0.02
C LEU A 141 1.16 12.67 0.46
N LEU A 142 2.26 13.37 0.71
CA LEU A 142 3.53 12.80 1.16
C LEU A 142 3.98 13.51 2.44
N ASP A 143 3.89 12.82 3.56
CA ASP A 143 4.31 13.35 4.84
C ASP A 143 5.74 12.96 5.18
N ASP A 144 6.56 13.93 5.59
CA ASP A 144 7.98 13.76 5.94
C ASP A 144 8.77 12.90 4.94
N ILE A 145 8.53 13.16 3.63
CA ILE A 145 9.00 12.27 2.56
C ILE A 145 10.51 12.22 2.43
N PHE A 146 11.21 13.34 2.69
CA PHE A 146 12.62 13.46 2.40
C PHE A 146 13.53 13.07 3.56
N SER A 147 12.99 12.83 4.77
CA SER A 147 13.80 12.37 5.89
C SER A 147 14.47 11.03 5.57
N TYR A 148 15.75 10.93 5.92
CA TYR A 148 16.60 9.75 5.67
C TYR A 148 16.89 9.43 4.20
N LEU A 149 16.51 10.30 3.25
CA LEU A 149 16.83 10.15 1.84
C LEU A 149 17.99 11.07 1.45
N ASP A 150 18.84 10.59 0.54
CA ASP A 150 19.83 11.45 -0.10
C ASP A 150 19.21 12.31 -1.22
N ILE A 151 19.95 13.33 -1.65
CA ILE A 151 19.46 14.29 -2.64
C ILE A 151 19.16 13.64 -4.00
N ARG A 152 19.83 12.56 -4.35
CA ARG A 152 19.59 11.84 -5.60
C ARG A 152 18.21 11.20 -5.61
N PHE A 153 17.83 10.51 -4.52
CA PHE A 153 16.49 9.93 -4.39
C PHE A 153 15.40 11.00 -4.36
N ILE A 154 15.65 12.12 -3.68
CA ILE A 154 14.71 13.25 -3.67
C ILE A 154 14.47 13.76 -5.09
N ARG A 155 15.51 13.94 -5.89
CA ARG A 155 15.39 14.35 -7.31
C ARG A 155 14.58 13.35 -8.10
N ASN A 156 14.86 12.05 -7.96
CA ASN A 156 14.14 11.00 -8.69
C ASN A 156 12.65 10.98 -8.33
N ILE A 157 12.30 11.17 -7.05
CA ILE A 157 10.91 11.28 -6.60
C ILE A 157 10.22 12.46 -7.29
N ILE A 158 10.84 13.65 -7.30
CA ILE A 158 10.26 14.85 -7.90
C ILE A 158 10.15 14.73 -9.42
N ASP A 159 11.16 14.16 -10.08
CA ASP A 159 11.10 13.89 -11.53
C ASP A 159 9.88 12.99 -11.85
N ARG A 160 9.66 11.92 -11.07
CA ARG A 160 8.51 11.04 -11.24
C ARG A 160 7.16 11.71 -10.95
N LEU A 161 7.07 12.53 -9.91
CA LEU A 161 5.85 13.30 -9.63
C LEU A 161 5.50 14.25 -10.78
N ASN A 162 6.52 14.88 -11.38
CA ASN A 162 6.33 15.75 -12.53
C ASN A 162 5.89 14.97 -13.79
N GLU A 163 6.43 13.78 -14.03
CA GLU A 163 6.01 12.89 -15.13
C GLU A 163 4.55 12.49 -15.04
N LEU A 164 4.10 12.14 -13.82
CA LEU A 164 2.71 11.73 -13.54
C LEU A 164 1.73 12.91 -13.57
N LYS A 165 2.23 14.17 -13.61
CA LYS A 165 1.39 15.40 -13.63
C LYS A 165 0.34 15.42 -12.51
N LEU A 166 0.67 14.88 -11.35
CA LEU A 166 -0.22 14.84 -10.20
C LEU A 166 -0.12 16.08 -9.34
N GLN A 167 -1.24 16.56 -8.82
CA GLN A 167 -1.21 17.53 -7.74
C GLN A 167 -0.69 16.84 -6.48
N THR A 168 0.45 17.29 -5.97
CA THR A 168 1.13 16.66 -4.84
C THR A 168 1.35 17.69 -3.74
N TRP A 169 1.05 17.29 -2.50
CA TRP A 169 1.40 18.03 -1.29
C TRP A 169 2.46 17.25 -0.54
N MET A 170 3.51 17.93 -0.13
CA MET A 170 4.65 17.30 0.56
C MET A 170 4.99 18.12 1.80
N THR A 171 5.31 17.43 2.90
CA THR A 171 5.87 18.05 4.09
C THR A 171 7.32 17.65 4.27
N ASP A 172 8.15 18.53 4.77
CA ASP A 172 9.52 18.26 5.21
C ASP A 172 9.92 19.27 6.28
N VAL A 173 10.75 18.83 7.23
CA VAL A 173 11.34 19.69 8.28
C VAL A 173 12.63 20.36 7.81
N ARG A 174 13.21 19.95 6.67
CA ARG A 174 14.45 20.47 6.11
C ARG A 174 14.18 21.54 5.06
N SER A 175 14.38 22.81 5.42
CA SER A 175 14.22 23.93 4.48
C SER A 175 15.11 23.83 3.24
N ASP A 176 16.30 23.21 3.38
CA ASP A 176 17.34 23.21 2.32
C ASP A 176 17.12 22.16 1.24
N SER A 177 16.32 21.13 1.50
CA SER A 177 16.11 20.03 0.56
C SER A 177 15.45 20.48 -0.75
N ILE A 178 14.54 21.45 -0.68
CA ILE A 178 13.78 21.97 -1.82
C ILE A 178 14.61 22.97 -2.60
N HIS A 179 15.41 23.81 -1.92
CA HIS A 179 16.29 24.81 -2.59
C HIS A 179 17.35 24.18 -3.49
N GLN A 180 17.74 22.92 -3.20
CA GLN A 180 18.69 22.18 -4.04
C GLN A 180 18.07 21.65 -5.36
N ILE A 181 16.75 21.79 -5.53
CA ILE A 181 16.03 21.29 -6.71
C ILE A 181 15.61 22.47 -7.60
N GLU A 182 16.59 23.30 -7.97
CA GLU A 182 16.37 24.51 -8.77
C GLU A 182 15.61 24.28 -10.07
N LYS A 183 15.80 23.12 -10.70
CA LYS A 183 15.14 22.73 -11.96
C LYS A 183 13.60 22.79 -11.92
N PHE A 184 13.00 22.75 -10.75
CA PHE A 184 11.53 22.70 -10.58
C PHE A 184 10.94 23.90 -9.84
N LYS A 185 11.74 24.94 -9.55
CA LYS A 185 11.29 26.14 -8.80
C LYS A 185 9.97 26.75 -9.33
N SER A 186 9.80 26.78 -10.64
CA SER A 186 8.58 27.34 -11.26
C SER A 186 7.31 26.51 -11.08
N LYS A 187 7.43 25.28 -10.57
CA LYS A 187 6.31 24.33 -10.40
C LYS A 187 6.02 23.99 -8.93
N ILE A 188 6.86 24.49 -8.02
CA ILE A 188 6.76 24.19 -6.59
C ILE A 188 6.38 25.48 -5.86
N HIS A 189 5.28 25.44 -5.14
CA HIS A 189 4.88 26.50 -4.21
C HIS A 189 5.32 26.13 -2.80
N ASN A 190 6.22 26.90 -2.21
CA ASN A 190 6.68 26.70 -0.86
C ASN A 190 5.77 27.41 0.13
N ILE A 191 5.29 26.69 1.14
CA ILE A 191 4.48 27.21 2.22
C ILE A 191 5.23 26.95 3.53
N ASN A 192 5.73 28.01 4.17
CA ASN A 192 6.31 27.89 5.50
C ASN A 192 5.20 27.97 6.56
N ILE A 193 5.27 27.08 7.53
CA ILE A 193 4.39 27.08 8.69
C ILE A 193 5.27 27.42 9.90
N ASP A 194 5.11 28.62 10.43
CA ASP A 194 5.86 29.12 11.58
C ASP A 194 4.85 29.62 12.61
N ASP A 195 4.95 29.18 13.86
CA ASP A 195 4.06 29.58 14.97
C ASP A 195 2.56 29.64 14.60
N ASN A 196 2.04 28.61 13.91
CA ASN A 196 0.67 28.53 13.39
C ASN A 196 0.30 29.61 12.34
N ARG A 197 1.28 30.22 11.69
CA ARG A 197 1.07 31.15 10.57
C ARG A 197 1.60 30.54 9.27
N PHE A 198 0.81 30.75 8.20
CA PHE A 198 1.20 30.30 6.86
C PHE A 198 1.88 31.47 6.14
N LYS A 199 3.05 31.23 5.58
CA LYS A 199 3.72 32.14 4.64
C LYS A 199 3.94 31.43 3.32
N VAL A 200 3.29 31.90 2.26
CA VAL A 200 3.62 31.47 0.89
C VAL A 200 4.90 32.20 0.49
N LEU A 201 5.96 31.46 0.26
CA LEU A 201 7.20 32.03 -0.27
C LEU A 201 7.02 32.10 -1.80
N ASN A 202 6.78 33.30 -2.32
CA ASN A 202 6.84 33.55 -3.76
C ASN A 202 8.31 33.41 -4.19
N ASN A 203 8.56 32.48 -5.10
CA ASN A 203 9.87 32.33 -5.75
C ASN A 203 10.12 33.44 -6.76
#